data_9b71fe4bfaf1ed62c3b6574afecebd7b
#
_entry.id   9b71fe4bfaf1ed62c3b6574afecebd7b
#
_cell.length_a   1.000
_cell.length_b   1.000
_cell.length_c   1.000
_cell.angle_alpha   90.00
_cell.angle_beta   90.00
_cell.angle_gamma   90.00
#
_symmetry.space_group_name_H-M   'P 1'
#
loop_
_entity.id
_entity.type
_entity.pdbx_description
1 polymer ?
#
loop_
_entity_poly.entity_id
_entity_poly.type
_entity_poly.pdbx_seq_one_letter_code
_entity_poly.pdbx_strand_id
1 'polypeptide(L)'
;MSKLRITGTFLDEISHDIPHQNWGEKEWDADFAYMKAIGIDTVIDIRCGYRKFITYPSPYLLGQGCYIPSVDLIDMFCRLAQKYGMKFMLGLYDSGKFWDTRDMSYEVEANRFVIDEVWERYGSRYSSFGGWYLSGEISRANRSAIESFRKLGRQCKEVSGGLPTFISPYIDGKKAVKAAGNALTKEEAVSVEQHEKEWDEIFDGIHDYVDACAFQDGHIDYDELDAFFSVNKKLADRYGMKCWTTAETFDRDMPIKFLPIKFDKLRLKLEAAARCGYDKAITFEFSHFMSPQSAYLQAGHLYDRYKEYFGI
;
A
#
# COMPACT_ATOMS: atom_id res chain seq x y z
N MET A 1 2.63 24.00 -12.70
CA MET A 1 1.82 22.86 -12.17
C MET A 1 2.21 22.64 -10.73
N SER A 2 1.27 22.35 -9.82
CA SER A 2 1.59 21.95 -8.45
C SER A 2 2.34 20.62 -8.48
N LYS A 3 3.40 20.51 -7.68
CA LYS A 3 4.14 19.25 -7.54
C LYS A 3 3.36 18.33 -6.59
N LEU A 4 3.10 17.08 -6.96
CA LEU A 4 2.51 16.08 -6.08
C LEU A 4 3.60 15.52 -5.16
N ARG A 5 3.41 15.66 -3.84
CA ARG A 5 4.32 15.10 -2.83
C ARG A 5 3.84 13.74 -2.36
N ILE A 6 4.77 12.91 -1.93
CA ILE A 6 4.45 11.70 -1.15
C ILE A 6 3.95 12.16 0.21
N THR A 7 2.70 11.84 0.54
CA THR A 7 2.08 12.17 1.82
C THR A 7 1.62 10.93 2.58
N GLY A 8 1.86 9.72 2.05
CA GLY A 8 1.62 8.48 2.76
C GLY A 8 2.71 7.45 2.45
N THR A 9 2.87 6.48 3.35
CA THR A 9 3.79 5.36 3.16
C THR A 9 3.25 4.08 3.78
N PHE A 10 3.55 2.95 3.13
CA PHE A 10 3.44 1.66 3.80
C PHE A 10 4.54 1.49 4.85
N LEU A 11 4.27 0.67 5.85
CA LEU A 11 5.22 0.13 6.82
C LEU A 11 5.20 -1.39 6.67
N ASP A 12 6.35 -2.02 6.51
CA ASP A 12 6.43 -3.47 6.28
C ASP A 12 7.55 -4.12 7.11
N GLU A 13 7.17 -4.93 8.07
CA GLU A 13 8.08 -5.70 8.95
C GLU A 13 7.89 -7.21 8.82
N ILE A 14 6.98 -7.67 7.93
CA ILE A 14 6.63 -9.10 7.88
C ILE A 14 6.62 -9.72 6.48
N SER A 15 6.77 -8.95 5.41
CA SER A 15 6.87 -9.51 4.07
C SER A 15 8.17 -10.29 3.90
N HIS A 16 8.09 -11.41 3.17
CA HIS A 16 9.21 -12.33 3.01
C HIS A 16 10.22 -11.91 1.95
N ASP A 17 9.89 -10.94 1.14
CA ASP A 17 10.66 -10.52 -0.03
C ASP A 17 11.46 -9.23 0.18
N ILE A 18 11.33 -8.60 1.32
CA ILE A 18 12.19 -7.50 1.77
C ILE A 18 12.82 -7.85 3.13
N PRO A 19 14.09 -7.44 3.39
CA PRO A 19 14.73 -7.70 4.67
C PRO A 19 14.13 -6.79 5.74
N HIS A 20 13.68 -7.35 6.86
CA HIS A 20 13.30 -6.52 8.00
C HIS A 20 14.53 -5.86 8.63
N GLN A 21 14.34 -4.70 9.27
CA GLN A 21 15.44 -3.88 9.74
C GLN A 21 15.83 -4.15 11.20
N ASN A 22 15.11 -5.02 11.91
CA ASN A 22 15.29 -5.29 13.34
C ASN A 22 15.20 -4.03 14.21
N TRP A 23 14.33 -3.09 13.84
CA TRP A 23 14.16 -1.86 14.58
C TRP A 23 13.32 -2.06 15.85
N GLY A 24 13.74 -1.39 16.93
CA GLY A 24 12.93 -1.17 18.10
C GLY A 24 12.17 0.14 18.05
N GLU A 25 11.47 0.46 19.14
CA GLU A 25 10.65 1.68 19.23
C GLU A 25 11.46 2.97 18.99
N LYS A 26 12.73 3.00 19.42
CA LYS A 26 13.60 4.16 19.24
C LYS A 26 13.87 4.46 17.76
N GLU A 27 14.15 3.43 16.98
CA GLU A 27 14.41 3.57 15.55
C GLU A 27 13.12 3.92 14.79
N TRP A 28 12.00 3.30 15.14
CA TRP A 28 10.70 3.66 14.60
C TRP A 28 10.30 5.09 14.93
N ASP A 29 10.53 5.55 16.15
CA ASP A 29 10.26 6.94 16.54
C ASP A 29 11.07 7.94 15.70
N ALA A 30 12.34 7.65 15.46
CA ALA A 30 13.18 8.47 14.59
C ALA A 30 12.68 8.45 13.13
N ASP A 31 12.23 7.28 12.65
CA ASP A 31 11.72 7.13 11.29
C ASP A 31 10.42 7.93 11.05
N PHE A 32 9.49 7.89 12.02
CA PHE A 32 8.30 8.73 11.99
C PHE A 32 8.64 10.24 11.98
N ALA A 33 9.70 10.64 12.68
CA ALA A 33 10.18 12.02 12.63
C ALA A 33 10.70 12.40 11.22
N TYR A 34 11.45 11.51 10.56
CA TYR A 34 11.89 11.70 9.17
C TYR A 34 10.72 11.75 8.19
N MET A 35 9.75 10.86 8.34
CA MET A 35 8.51 10.88 7.55
C MET A 35 7.78 12.22 7.70
N LYS A 36 7.61 12.68 8.94
CA LYS A 36 6.97 13.98 9.23
C LYS A 36 7.70 15.15 8.59
N ALA A 37 9.02 15.13 8.61
CA ALA A 37 9.84 16.19 8.05
C ALA A 37 9.67 16.41 6.54
N ILE A 38 9.25 15.39 5.79
CA ILE A 38 8.96 15.48 4.36
C ILE A 38 7.47 15.63 4.03
N GLY A 39 6.60 15.67 5.06
CA GLY A 39 5.17 15.91 4.91
C GLY A 39 4.31 14.66 4.79
N ILE A 40 4.81 13.49 5.19
CA ILE A 40 3.96 12.29 5.33
C ILE A 40 2.98 12.53 6.48
N ASP A 41 1.72 12.32 6.19
CA ASP A 41 0.58 12.48 7.10
C ASP A 41 -0.18 11.18 7.36
N THR A 42 0.15 10.14 6.59
CA THR A 42 -0.52 8.84 6.65
C THR A 42 0.49 7.71 6.62
N VAL A 43 0.45 6.82 7.59
CA VAL A 43 1.22 5.58 7.63
C VAL A 43 0.28 4.38 7.54
N ILE A 44 0.68 3.36 6.81
CA ILE A 44 -0.18 2.24 6.45
C ILE A 44 0.57 0.95 6.81
N ASP A 45 0.12 0.22 7.83
CA ASP A 45 0.60 -1.15 8.03
C ASP A 45 0.22 -1.99 6.81
N ILE A 46 1.19 -2.56 6.10
CA ILE A 46 0.95 -3.29 4.85
C ILE A 46 0.00 -4.47 5.06
N ARG A 47 0.13 -5.14 6.19
CA ARG A 47 -0.77 -6.21 6.64
C ARG A 47 -0.53 -6.54 8.11
N CYS A 48 -1.60 -6.73 8.87
CA CYS A 48 -1.51 -7.08 10.29
C CYS A 48 -1.04 -8.53 10.54
N GLY A 49 -0.86 -9.30 9.48
CA GLY A 49 -0.28 -10.62 9.52
C GLY A 49 -0.10 -11.18 8.11
N TYR A 50 0.97 -11.97 7.93
CA TYR A 50 1.26 -12.69 6.70
C TYR A 50 1.59 -14.15 7.01
N ARG A 51 0.79 -15.08 6.49
CA ARG A 51 0.90 -16.51 6.80
C ARG A 51 0.84 -16.74 8.32
N LYS A 52 1.93 -17.18 8.94
CA LYS A 52 2.01 -17.44 10.38
C LYS A 52 2.61 -16.28 11.19
N PHE A 53 3.15 -15.25 10.54
CA PHE A 53 3.70 -14.08 11.20
C PHE A 53 2.62 -13.01 11.34
N ILE A 54 2.49 -12.43 12.53
CA ILE A 54 1.48 -11.42 12.85
C ILE A 54 2.13 -10.22 13.55
N THR A 55 1.56 -9.03 13.38
CA THR A 55 2.09 -7.77 13.91
C THR A 55 1.51 -7.39 15.27
N TYR A 56 0.50 -8.14 15.74
CA TYR A 56 -0.12 -7.95 17.05
C TYR A 56 -0.59 -9.30 17.62
N PRO A 57 -0.76 -9.44 18.94
CA PRO A 57 -1.16 -10.71 19.56
C PRO A 57 -2.68 -10.96 19.39
N SER A 58 -3.10 -11.33 18.17
CA SER A 58 -4.48 -11.68 17.82
C SER A 58 -4.89 -13.00 18.47
N PRO A 59 -5.91 -13.03 19.35
CA PRO A 59 -6.45 -14.28 19.89
C PRO A 59 -6.90 -15.26 18.81
N TYR A 60 -7.57 -14.76 17.77
CA TYR A 60 -8.04 -15.58 16.65
C TYR A 60 -6.87 -16.21 15.88
N LEU A 61 -5.91 -15.40 15.41
CA LEU A 61 -4.80 -15.89 14.60
C LEU A 61 -3.85 -16.81 15.40
N LEU A 62 -3.62 -16.54 16.69
CA LEU A 62 -2.90 -17.45 17.58
C LEU A 62 -3.61 -18.80 17.68
N GLY A 63 -4.94 -18.80 17.79
CA GLY A 63 -5.75 -20.02 17.73
C GLY A 63 -5.66 -20.78 16.41
N GLN A 64 -5.32 -20.09 15.31
CA GLN A 64 -5.04 -20.68 13.99
C GLN A 64 -3.58 -21.15 13.83
N GLY A 65 -2.75 -21.04 14.89
CA GLY A 65 -1.36 -21.49 14.88
C GLY A 65 -0.36 -20.47 14.34
N CYS A 66 -0.74 -19.19 14.31
CA CYS A 66 0.22 -18.11 14.07
C CYS A 66 1.17 -17.93 15.24
N TYR A 67 2.35 -17.33 14.97
CA TYR A 67 3.36 -17.09 15.98
C TYR A 67 3.05 -15.81 16.75
N ILE A 68 3.23 -15.85 18.08
CA ILE A 68 3.09 -14.65 18.90
C ILE A 68 4.18 -13.65 18.54
N PRO A 69 3.85 -12.38 18.25
CA PRO A 69 4.86 -11.37 17.96
C PRO A 69 5.60 -10.97 19.25
N SER A 70 6.87 -10.65 19.11
CA SER A 70 7.69 -10.15 20.22
C SER A 70 7.31 -8.74 20.66
N VAL A 71 6.73 -7.96 19.75
CA VAL A 71 6.27 -6.58 19.95
C VAL A 71 4.89 -6.43 19.31
N ASP A 72 4.01 -5.68 19.99
CA ASP A 72 2.74 -5.24 19.40
C ASP A 72 3.01 -4.02 18.51
N LEU A 73 3.25 -4.27 17.20
CA LEU A 73 3.58 -3.22 16.24
C LEU A 73 2.40 -2.30 15.99
N ILE A 74 1.15 -2.81 16.03
CA ILE A 74 -0.03 -1.98 15.79
C ILE A 74 -0.18 -0.95 16.92
N ASP A 75 -0.02 -1.37 18.18
CA ASP A 75 -0.03 -0.43 19.30
C ASP A 75 1.06 0.63 19.15
N MET A 76 2.28 0.21 18.85
CA MET A 76 3.42 1.12 18.67
C MET A 76 3.18 2.11 17.53
N PHE A 77 2.73 1.65 16.37
CA PHE A 77 2.48 2.52 15.22
C PHE A 77 1.32 3.48 15.45
N CYS A 78 0.27 3.06 16.14
CA CYS A 78 -0.83 3.95 16.55
C CYS A 78 -0.33 5.06 17.50
N ARG A 79 0.51 4.71 18.48
CA ARG A 79 1.09 5.71 19.41
C ARG A 79 2.03 6.69 18.70
N LEU A 80 2.90 6.19 17.82
CA LEU A 80 3.81 7.03 17.05
C LEU A 80 3.05 7.92 16.07
N ALA A 81 2.07 7.38 15.35
CA ALA A 81 1.22 8.18 14.48
C ALA A 81 0.50 9.30 15.25
N GLN A 82 -0.03 9.00 16.44
CA GLN A 82 -0.65 10.01 17.31
C GLN A 82 0.37 11.07 17.76
N LYS A 83 1.57 10.66 18.16
CA LYS A 83 2.66 11.57 18.57
C LYS A 83 3.01 12.57 17.47
N TYR A 84 3.10 12.12 16.22
CA TYR A 84 3.49 12.95 15.08
C TYR A 84 2.32 13.59 14.33
N GLY A 85 1.08 13.40 14.81
CA GLY A 85 -0.12 13.95 14.17
C GLY A 85 -0.36 13.37 12.76
N MET A 86 -0.13 12.07 12.61
CA MET A 86 -0.38 11.29 11.40
C MET A 86 -1.61 10.42 11.58
N LYS A 87 -2.18 9.96 10.45
CA LYS A 87 -3.18 8.90 10.44
C LYS A 87 -2.52 7.55 10.23
N PHE A 88 -2.97 6.55 10.98
CA PHE A 88 -2.59 5.16 10.83
C PHE A 88 -3.73 4.40 10.12
N MET A 89 -3.41 3.69 9.04
CA MET A 89 -4.34 2.79 8.37
C MET A 89 -3.84 1.35 8.51
N LEU A 90 -4.75 0.44 8.82
CA LEU A 90 -4.39 -0.95 9.03
C LEU A 90 -4.61 -1.79 7.78
N GLY A 91 -3.59 -2.51 7.35
CA GLY A 91 -3.71 -3.58 6.37
C GLY A 91 -4.23 -4.87 7.00
N LEU A 92 -5.17 -5.51 6.31
CA LEU A 92 -5.81 -6.74 6.77
C LEU A 92 -4.84 -7.94 6.73
N TYR A 93 -5.21 -9.03 7.41
CA TYR A 93 -4.46 -10.28 7.41
C TYR A 93 -4.45 -10.93 6.02
N ASP A 94 -3.28 -11.37 5.60
CA ASP A 94 -3.02 -12.12 4.38
C ASP A 94 -2.49 -13.53 4.75
N SER A 95 -3.27 -14.55 4.46
CA SER A 95 -2.88 -15.95 4.73
C SER A 95 -1.82 -16.47 3.76
N GLY A 96 -1.58 -15.78 2.66
CA GLY A 96 -0.79 -16.20 1.53
C GLY A 96 -1.52 -17.13 0.57
N LYS A 97 -2.72 -17.63 0.91
CA LYS A 97 -3.46 -18.58 0.06
C LYS A 97 -3.96 -17.95 -1.23
N PHE A 98 -4.34 -16.69 -1.19
CA PHE A 98 -4.78 -15.95 -2.38
C PHE A 98 -3.72 -15.97 -3.50
N TRP A 99 -2.44 -15.92 -3.16
CA TRP A 99 -1.35 -15.95 -4.14
C TRP A 99 -1.32 -17.26 -4.92
N ASP A 100 -1.66 -18.38 -4.26
CA ASP A 100 -1.64 -19.71 -4.88
C ASP A 100 -2.96 -20.03 -5.60
N THR A 101 -4.10 -19.65 -5.01
CA THR A 101 -5.43 -20.07 -5.44
C THR A 101 -6.19 -19.05 -6.26
N ARG A 102 -5.85 -17.77 -6.15
CA ARG A 102 -6.61 -16.61 -6.65
C ARG A 102 -8.02 -16.52 -6.05
N ASP A 103 -8.25 -17.16 -4.91
CA ASP A 103 -9.50 -17.14 -4.15
C ASP A 103 -9.27 -16.46 -2.80
N MET A 104 -10.02 -15.40 -2.53
CA MET A 104 -9.96 -14.60 -1.29
C MET A 104 -10.94 -15.09 -0.21
N SER A 105 -11.62 -16.19 -0.40
CA SER A 105 -12.65 -16.65 0.55
C SER A 105 -12.07 -16.92 1.95
N TYR A 106 -10.85 -17.44 2.01
CA TYR A 106 -10.17 -17.67 3.27
C TYR A 106 -9.78 -16.37 3.98
N GLU A 107 -9.29 -15.40 3.23
CA GLU A 107 -8.96 -14.05 3.73
C GLU A 107 -10.22 -13.35 4.27
N VAL A 108 -11.35 -13.46 3.56
CA VAL A 108 -12.64 -12.92 4.01
C VAL A 108 -13.07 -13.55 5.32
N GLU A 109 -13.00 -14.87 5.45
CA GLU A 109 -13.40 -15.57 6.68
C GLU A 109 -12.49 -15.24 7.86
N ALA A 110 -11.18 -15.22 7.66
CA ALA A 110 -10.23 -14.87 8.71
C ALA A 110 -10.38 -13.41 9.16
N ASN A 111 -10.48 -12.50 8.21
CA ASN A 111 -10.56 -11.07 8.51
C ASN A 111 -11.88 -10.66 9.18
N ARG A 112 -12.92 -11.46 9.10
CA ARG A 112 -14.13 -11.25 9.89
C ARG A 112 -13.85 -11.11 11.39
N PHE A 113 -12.94 -11.94 11.91
CA PHE A 113 -12.54 -11.90 13.32
C PHE A 113 -11.47 -10.82 13.57
N VAL A 114 -10.51 -10.70 12.66
CA VAL A 114 -9.40 -9.74 12.76
C VAL A 114 -9.89 -8.29 12.78
N ILE A 115 -10.86 -7.92 11.95
CA ILE A 115 -11.41 -6.57 11.89
C ILE A 115 -12.05 -6.17 13.23
N ASP A 116 -12.84 -7.05 13.81
CA ASP A 116 -13.49 -6.82 15.11
C ASP A 116 -12.46 -6.70 16.22
N GLU A 117 -11.48 -7.63 16.31
CA GLU A 117 -10.39 -7.60 17.29
C GLU A 117 -9.58 -6.30 17.21
N VAL A 118 -9.21 -5.90 16.01
CA VAL A 118 -8.39 -4.70 15.80
C VAL A 118 -9.17 -3.44 16.17
N TRP A 119 -10.44 -3.37 15.80
CA TRP A 119 -11.26 -2.22 16.16
C TRP A 119 -11.43 -2.09 17.68
N GLU A 120 -11.73 -3.18 18.36
CA GLU A 120 -11.87 -3.20 19.82
C GLU A 120 -10.56 -2.81 20.52
N ARG A 121 -9.42 -3.33 20.07
CA ARG A 121 -8.13 -3.13 20.74
C ARG A 121 -7.48 -1.79 20.42
N TYR A 122 -7.59 -1.30 19.21
CA TYR A 122 -6.82 -0.13 18.73
C TYR A 122 -7.72 0.94 18.11
N GLY A 123 -8.62 0.59 17.21
CA GLY A 123 -9.41 1.55 16.46
C GLY A 123 -10.23 2.48 17.35
N SER A 124 -10.90 1.93 18.36
CA SER A 124 -11.70 2.70 19.30
C SER A 124 -10.87 3.50 20.33
N ARG A 125 -9.57 3.19 20.46
CA ARG A 125 -8.70 3.78 21.50
C ARG A 125 -7.78 4.88 20.98
N TYR A 126 -7.32 4.78 19.75
CA TYR A 126 -6.34 5.70 19.17
C TYR A 126 -6.98 6.66 18.17
N SER A 127 -6.90 7.95 18.45
CA SER A 127 -7.38 9.00 17.52
C SER A 127 -6.58 9.08 16.21
N SER A 128 -5.40 8.44 16.18
CA SER A 128 -4.59 8.26 14.98
C SER A 128 -5.14 7.19 14.04
N PHE A 129 -5.93 6.23 14.53
CA PHE A 129 -6.53 5.22 13.66
C PHE A 129 -7.44 5.90 12.64
N GLY A 130 -7.06 5.81 11.36
CA GLY A 130 -7.63 6.64 10.30
C GLY A 130 -8.30 5.87 9.17
N GLY A 131 -8.29 4.54 9.18
CA GLY A 131 -8.91 3.73 8.14
C GLY A 131 -8.28 2.36 7.94
N TRP A 132 -8.64 1.74 6.80
CA TRP A 132 -8.33 0.34 6.52
C TRP A 132 -7.72 0.17 5.13
N TYR A 133 -6.70 -0.62 5.02
CA TYR A 133 -6.17 -1.12 3.77
C TYR A 133 -6.65 -2.56 3.56
N LEU A 134 -7.43 -2.78 2.50
CA LEU A 134 -7.88 -4.12 2.11
C LEU A 134 -6.72 -4.78 1.35
N SER A 135 -5.88 -5.51 2.04
CA SER A 135 -4.52 -5.91 1.64
C SER A 135 -4.42 -6.93 0.50
N GLY A 136 -5.52 -7.29 -0.14
CA GLY A 136 -5.50 -8.14 -1.34
C GLY A 136 -4.92 -7.42 -2.54
N GLU A 137 -3.70 -7.76 -2.94
CA GLU A 137 -3.07 -7.18 -4.13
C GLU A 137 -3.59 -7.88 -5.38
N ILE A 138 -4.57 -7.27 -6.03
CA ILE A 138 -5.19 -7.79 -7.26
C ILE A 138 -4.63 -7.12 -8.50
N SER A 139 -4.83 -7.77 -9.63
CA SER A 139 -4.76 -7.17 -10.96
C SER A 139 -6.12 -7.15 -11.64
N ARG A 140 -6.20 -6.58 -12.83
CA ARG A 140 -7.39 -6.54 -13.67
C ARG A 140 -8.07 -7.91 -13.88
N ALA A 141 -7.31 -9.00 -13.81
CA ALA A 141 -7.79 -10.36 -14.02
C ALA A 141 -8.56 -10.94 -12.82
N ASN A 142 -8.45 -10.33 -11.64
CA ASN A 142 -8.98 -10.87 -10.40
C ASN A 142 -10.42 -10.38 -10.09
N ARG A 143 -11.34 -10.48 -11.05
CA ARG A 143 -12.75 -10.06 -10.85
C ARG A 143 -13.46 -10.83 -9.73
N SER A 144 -13.03 -12.04 -9.42
CA SER A 144 -13.54 -12.80 -8.28
C SER A 144 -13.31 -12.09 -6.93
N ALA A 145 -12.35 -11.18 -6.87
CA ALA A 145 -12.08 -10.39 -5.66
C ALA A 145 -13.14 -9.30 -5.36
N ILE A 146 -13.99 -8.93 -6.33
CA ILE A 146 -15.02 -7.88 -6.16
C ILE A 146 -15.89 -8.18 -4.94
N GLU A 147 -16.46 -9.38 -4.87
CA GLU A 147 -17.34 -9.75 -3.76
C GLU A 147 -16.59 -9.81 -2.42
N SER A 148 -15.32 -10.18 -2.45
CA SER A 148 -14.46 -10.18 -1.25
C SER A 148 -14.20 -8.77 -0.73
N PHE A 149 -13.86 -7.83 -1.61
CA PHE A 149 -13.70 -6.43 -1.22
C PHE A 149 -15.00 -5.79 -0.74
N ARG A 150 -16.14 -6.15 -1.33
CA ARG A 150 -17.45 -5.71 -0.84
C ARG A 150 -17.70 -6.15 0.60
N LYS A 151 -17.43 -7.43 0.91
CA LYS A 151 -17.62 -7.99 2.26
C LYS A 151 -16.68 -7.34 3.27
N LEU A 152 -15.38 -7.30 2.96
CA LEU A 152 -14.36 -6.73 3.82
C LEU A 152 -14.55 -5.22 4.03
N GLY A 153 -14.76 -4.47 2.95
CA GLY A 153 -14.97 -3.03 3.03
C GLY A 153 -16.25 -2.66 3.80
N ARG A 154 -17.33 -3.41 3.60
CA ARG A 154 -18.57 -3.25 4.38
C ARG A 154 -18.30 -3.42 5.87
N GLN A 155 -17.70 -4.54 6.27
CA GLN A 155 -17.42 -4.80 7.68
C GLN A 155 -16.50 -3.74 8.30
N CYS A 156 -15.41 -3.37 7.61
CA CYS A 156 -14.52 -2.30 8.07
C CYS A 156 -15.29 -1.00 8.34
N LYS A 157 -16.18 -0.61 7.43
CA LYS A 157 -17.00 0.61 7.59
C LYS A 157 -18.03 0.46 8.73
N GLU A 158 -18.70 -0.67 8.83
CA GLU A 158 -19.70 -0.92 9.87
C GLU A 158 -19.09 -0.84 11.28
N VAL A 159 -17.98 -1.53 11.53
CA VAL A 159 -17.37 -1.52 12.87
C VAL A 159 -16.76 -0.17 13.24
N SER A 160 -16.27 0.59 12.27
CA SER A 160 -15.54 1.84 12.51
C SER A 160 -16.37 3.11 12.33
N GLY A 161 -17.69 2.97 12.09
CA GLY A 161 -18.55 4.13 11.87
C GLY A 161 -18.24 4.89 10.57
N GLY A 162 -17.77 4.17 9.54
CA GLY A 162 -17.55 4.72 8.21
C GLY A 162 -16.13 5.22 7.94
N LEU A 163 -15.12 4.79 8.69
CA LEU A 163 -13.73 5.13 8.35
C LEU A 163 -13.37 4.65 6.93
N PRO A 164 -12.50 5.40 6.23
CA PRO A 164 -12.17 5.12 4.84
C PRO A 164 -11.46 3.78 4.66
N THR A 165 -11.70 3.17 3.50
CA THR A 165 -11.07 1.95 3.04
C THR A 165 -10.37 2.21 1.71
N PHE A 166 -9.28 1.50 1.44
CA PHE A 166 -8.63 1.57 0.13
C PHE A 166 -7.98 0.24 -0.28
N ILE A 167 -7.69 0.12 -1.57
CA ILE A 167 -6.95 -0.98 -2.19
C ILE A 167 -5.70 -0.45 -2.91
N SER A 168 -4.68 -1.30 -3.09
CA SER A 168 -3.47 -0.96 -3.85
C SER A 168 -3.15 -2.04 -4.89
N PRO A 169 -3.84 -2.01 -6.04
CA PRO A 169 -3.70 -3.03 -7.07
C PRO A 169 -2.56 -2.74 -8.05
N TYR A 170 -2.22 -3.76 -8.86
CA TYR A 170 -1.24 -3.66 -9.95
C TYR A 170 -1.81 -3.01 -11.21
N ILE A 171 -0.92 -2.37 -11.98
CA ILE A 171 -1.15 -2.03 -13.38
C ILE A 171 -0.33 -3.02 -14.23
N ASP A 172 -0.99 -3.78 -15.11
CA ASP A 172 -0.34 -4.80 -15.95
C ASP A 172 0.21 -4.18 -17.24
N GLY A 173 1.27 -3.37 -17.14
CA GLY A 173 1.93 -2.73 -18.28
C GLY A 173 3.12 -3.53 -18.82
N LYS A 174 3.80 -2.99 -19.83
CA LYS A 174 4.91 -3.66 -20.54
C LYS A 174 6.10 -4.02 -19.64
N LYS A 175 6.33 -3.26 -18.58
CA LYS A 175 7.44 -3.49 -17.66
C LYS A 175 7.28 -4.76 -16.84
N ALA A 176 6.05 -5.14 -16.53
CA ALA A 176 5.73 -6.39 -15.84
C ALA A 176 6.34 -7.63 -16.52
N VAL A 177 6.53 -7.57 -17.83
CA VAL A 177 7.08 -8.65 -18.64
C VAL A 177 8.60 -8.75 -18.57
N LYS A 178 9.29 -7.64 -18.30
CA LYS A 178 10.76 -7.54 -18.38
C LYS A 178 11.45 -7.79 -17.06
N ALA A 179 10.77 -7.61 -15.93
CA ALA A 179 11.38 -7.71 -14.63
C ALA A 179 11.58 -9.17 -14.22
N ALA A 180 12.81 -9.53 -13.86
CA ALA A 180 13.12 -10.86 -13.34
C ALA A 180 12.26 -11.19 -12.10
N GLY A 181 11.51 -12.29 -12.16
CA GLY A 181 10.66 -12.77 -11.09
C GLY A 181 9.24 -12.18 -11.08
N ASN A 182 8.82 -11.48 -12.12
CA ASN A 182 7.42 -11.20 -12.35
C ASN A 182 6.73 -12.40 -12.99
N ALA A 183 5.51 -12.67 -12.54
CA ALA A 183 4.69 -13.79 -13.03
C ALA A 183 3.97 -13.49 -14.35
N LEU A 184 4.14 -12.29 -14.92
CA LEU A 184 3.45 -11.89 -16.14
C LEU A 184 4.25 -12.23 -17.39
N THR A 185 3.57 -12.78 -18.38
CA THR A 185 4.09 -12.98 -19.74
C THR A 185 3.82 -11.74 -20.60
N LYS A 186 4.38 -11.68 -21.81
CA LYS A 186 4.10 -10.58 -22.75
C LYS A 186 2.62 -10.45 -23.10
N GLU A 187 1.93 -11.56 -23.10
CA GLU A 187 0.51 -11.68 -23.41
C GLU A 187 -0.37 -11.12 -22.28
N GLU A 188 0.16 -11.04 -21.07
CA GLU A 188 -0.54 -10.51 -19.89
C GLU A 188 -0.43 -8.99 -19.77
N ALA A 189 0.57 -8.37 -20.40
CA ALA A 189 0.63 -6.93 -20.53
C ALA A 189 -0.50 -6.45 -21.46
N VAL A 190 -1.29 -5.49 -21.00
CA VAL A 190 -2.49 -5.08 -21.70
C VAL A 190 -2.39 -3.68 -22.28
N SER A 191 -3.23 -3.40 -23.29
CA SER A 191 -3.43 -2.04 -23.76
C SER A 191 -4.17 -1.19 -22.72
N VAL A 192 -4.04 0.12 -22.84
CA VAL A 192 -4.74 1.08 -21.97
C VAL A 192 -6.26 0.91 -22.07
N GLU A 193 -6.79 0.60 -23.26
CA GLU A 193 -8.22 0.36 -23.49
C GLU A 193 -8.71 -0.91 -22.79
N GLN A 194 -7.90 -1.97 -22.83
CA GLN A 194 -8.22 -3.21 -22.12
C GLN A 194 -8.19 -2.99 -20.60
N HIS A 195 -7.20 -2.26 -20.09
CA HIS A 195 -7.11 -1.87 -18.70
C HIS A 195 -8.35 -1.07 -18.26
N GLU A 196 -8.75 -0.04 -19.06
CA GLU A 196 -9.94 0.75 -18.77
C GLU A 196 -11.19 -0.12 -18.65
N LYS A 197 -11.43 -0.98 -19.65
CA LYS A 197 -12.61 -1.85 -19.66
C LYS A 197 -12.70 -2.77 -18.45
N GLU A 198 -11.60 -3.39 -18.08
CA GLU A 198 -11.59 -4.38 -17.00
C GLU A 198 -11.64 -3.74 -15.61
N TRP A 199 -11.00 -2.60 -15.43
CA TRP A 199 -11.09 -1.83 -14.19
C TRP A 199 -12.42 -1.10 -14.03
N ASP A 200 -13.12 -0.77 -15.12
CA ASP A 200 -14.49 -0.24 -15.05
C ASP A 200 -15.44 -1.22 -14.36
N GLU A 201 -15.37 -2.52 -14.73
CA GLU A 201 -16.15 -3.58 -14.08
C GLU A 201 -15.80 -3.74 -12.58
N ILE A 202 -14.50 -3.64 -12.23
CA ILE A 202 -14.07 -3.78 -10.84
C ILE A 202 -14.56 -2.58 -10.02
N PHE A 203 -14.38 -1.37 -10.51
CA PHE A 203 -14.80 -0.16 -9.80
C PHE A 203 -16.31 -0.10 -9.61
N ASP A 204 -17.09 -0.45 -10.65
CA ASP A 204 -18.54 -0.57 -10.54
C ASP A 204 -18.96 -1.52 -9.40
N GLY A 205 -18.20 -2.62 -9.24
CA GLY A 205 -18.48 -3.62 -8.21
C GLY A 205 -18.09 -3.23 -6.79
N ILE A 206 -17.14 -2.29 -6.57
CA ILE A 206 -16.57 -2.04 -5.25
C ILE A 206 -16.77 -0.62 -4.68
N HIS A 207 -17.12 0.36 -5.50
CA HIS A 207 -17.10 1.79 -5.13
C HIS A 207 -17.95 2.16 -3.90
N ASP A 208 -19.00 1.40 -3.59
CA ASP A 208 -19.80 1.61 -2.38
C ASP A 208 -19.04 1.31 -1.07
N TYR A 209 -17.98 0.48 -1.15
CA TYR A 209 -17.28 -0.06 0.01
C TYR A 209 -15.78 0.22 0.00
N VAL A 210 -15.26 0.81 -1.08
CA VAL A 210 -13.85 1.19 -1.24
C VAL A 210 -13.77 2.65 -1.64
N ASP A 211 -13.18 3.47 -0.79
CA ASP A 211 -13.16 4.94 -0.98
C ASP A 211 -11.99 5.42 -1.85
N ALA A 212 -10.90 4.65 -1.91
CA ALA A 212 -9.72 5.02 -2.68
C ALA A 212 -9.06 3.82 -3.36
N CYS A 213 -8.44 4.07 -4.51
CA CYS A 213 -7.60 3.12 -5.21
C CYS A 213 -6.21 3.72 -5.42
N ALA A 214 -5.19 3.05 -4.87
CA ALA A 214 -3.79 3.46 -4.93
C ALA A 214 -3.03 2.51 -5.88
N PHE A 215 -3.07 2.78 -7.18
CA PHE A 215 -2.42 1.91 -8.15
C PHE A 215 -0.90 1.88 -7.98
N GLN A 216 -0.33 0.67 -7.97
CA GLN A 216 1.12 0.43 -7.98
C GLN A 216 1.69 0.68 -9.37
N ASP A 217 2.73 1.50 -9.47
CA ASP A 217 3.33 1.94 -10.72
C ASP A 217 4.55 1.11 -11.17
N GLY A 218 4.87 0.05 -10.44
CA GLY A 218 6.08 -0.75 -10.67
C GLY A 218 6.10 -1.56 -11.97
N HIS A 219 4.95 -1.83 -12.56
CA HIS A 219 4.80 -2.71 -13.73
C HIS A 219 4.53 -1.99 -15.05
N ILE A 220 4.59 -0.66 -15.06
CA ILE A 220 4.48 0.15 -16.30
C ILE A 220 5.79 0.84 -16.63
N ASP A 221 6.08 0.97 -17.90
CA ASP A 221 7.24 1.75 -18.38
C ASP A 221 6.96 3.25 -18.23
N TYR A 222 8.02 4.06 -18.16
CA TYR A 222 7.90 5.51 -17.94
C TYR A 222 7.17 6.23 -19.07
N ASP A 223 7.19 5.70 -20.28
CA ASP A 223 6.45 6.20 -21.45
C ASP A 223 4.95 5.83 -21.43
N GLU A 224 4.55 4.89 -20.58
CA GLU A 224 3.15 4.48 -20.39
C GLU A 224 2.43 5.22 -19.25
N LEU A 225 3.17 5.90 -18.35
CA LEU A 225 2.63 6.49 -17.12
C LEU A 225 1.42 7.39 -17.37
N ASP A 226 1.54 8.39 -18.25
CA ASP A 226 0.46 9.35 -18.47
C ASP A 226 -0.81 8.68 -19.02
N ALA A 227 -0.68 7.66 -19.88
CA ALA A 227 -1.81 6.96 -20.47
C ALA A 227 -2.60 6.15 -19.42
N PHE A 228 -1.92 5.29 -18.65
CA PHE A 228 -2.57 4.50 -17.61
C PHE A 228 -3.09 5.38 -16.47
N PHE A 229 -2.32 6.40 -16.05
CA PHE A 229 -2.73 7.29 -14.98
C PHE A 229 -3.96 8.12 -15.33
N SER A 230 -4.06 8.58 -16.58
CA SER A 230 -5.26 9.30 -17.06
C SER A 230 -6.51 8.41 -16.99
N VAL A 231 -6.39 7.14 -17.38
CA VAL A 231 -7.49 6.17 -17.29
C VAL A 231 -7.88 5.89 -15.85
N ASN A 232 -6.91 5.65 -14.97
CA ASN A 232 -7.17 5.40 -13.55
C ASN A 232 -7.91 6.58 -12.90
N LYS A 233 -7.46 7.82 -13.18
CA LYS A 233 -8.13 9.03 -12.67
C LYS A 233 -9.55 9.17 -13.22
N LYS A 234 -9.73 8.95 -14.52
CA LYS A 234 -11.05 8.97 -15.18
C LYS A 234 -12.03 7.98 -14.54
N LEU A 235 -11.58 6.76 -14.27
CA LEU A 235 -12.40 5.73 -13.62
C LEU A 235 -12.72 6.10 -12.16
N ALA A 236 -11.71 6.51 -11.39
CA ALA A 236 -11.93 6.94 -10.01
C ALA A 236 -12.95 8.08 -9.92
N ASP A 237 -12.83 9.09 -10.79
CA ASP A 237 -13.79 10.21 -10.84
C ASP A 237 -15.20 9.75 -11.24
N ARG A 238 -15.33 8.80 -12.17
CA ARG A 238 -16.62 8.23 -12.58
C ARG A 238 -17.38 7.61 -11.42
N TYR A 239 -16.67 6.90 -10.56
CA TYR A 239 -17.25 6.17 -9.43
C TYR A 239 -17.16 6.91 -8.08
N GLY A 240 -16.71 8.17 -8.08
CA GLY A 240 -16.59 8.98 -6.86
C GLY A 240 -15.50 8.52 -5.88
N MET A 241 -14.57 7.69 -6.35
CA MET A 241 -13.44 7.19 -5.57
C MET A 241 -12.26 8.16 -5.62
N LYS A 242 -11.38 8.13 -4.61
CA LYS A 242 -10.11 8.85 -4.63
C LYS A 242 -9.09 8.07 -5.46
N CYS A 243 -8.37 8.78 -6.32
CA CYS A 243 -7.30 8.21 -7.14
C CYS A 243 -5.94 8.52 -6.51
N TRP A 244 -5.30 7.50 -5.96
CA TRP A 244 -3.96 7.59 -5.39
C TRP A 244 -2.97 6.83 -6.28
N THR A 245 -1.69 7.18 -6.19
CA THR A 245 -0.62 6.34 -6.72
C THR A 245 0.20 5.75 -5.58
N THR A 246 0.56 4.48 -5.70
CA THR A 246 1.64 3.87 -4.92
C THR A 246 2.92 4.01 -5.75
N ALA A 247 3.62 5.14 -5.53
CA ALA A 247 4.90 5.40 -6.16
C ALA A 247 5.99 4.56 -5.48
N GLU A 248 6.42 3.49 -6.13
CA GLU A 248 7.47 2.62 -5.57
C GLU A 248 8.78 3.38 -5.44
N THR A 249 9.37 3.39 -4.23
CA THR A 249 10.68 3.97 -3.95
C THR A 249 11.82 2.97 -4.09
N PHE A 250 11.52 1.76 -4.53
CA PHE A 250 12.52 0.77 -4.95
C PHE A 250 12.54 0.61 -6.47
N ASP A 251 13.63 0.04 -6.98
CA ASP A 251 13.85 -0.15 -8.42
C ASP A 251 13.66 -1.63 -8.82
N ARG A 252 12.81 -1.87 -9.83
CA ARG A 252 12.58 -3.19 -10.43
C ARG A 252 13.47 -3.46 -11.63
N ASP A 253 14.13 -2.43 -12.18
CA ASP A 253 14.95 -2.52 -13.40
C ASP A 253 16.38 -3.00 -13.09
N MET A 254 16.72 -3.15 -11.83
CA MET A 254 18.03 -3.59 -11.38
C MET A 254 18.11 -5.13 -11.30
N PRO A 255 19.26 -5.75 -11.58
CA PRO A 255 19.46 -7.18 -11.39
C PRO A 255 19.25 -7.65 -9.95
N ILE A 256 19.55 -6.78 -8.98
CA ILE A 256 19.27 -6.99 -7.56
C ILE A 256 17.94 -6.31 -7.26
N LYS A 257 16.96 -7.09 -6.83
CA LYS A 257 15.62 -6.57 -6.52
C LYS A 257 15.63 -5.68 -5.28
N PHE A 258 14.66 -4.76 -5.29
CA PHE A 258 14.34 -3.93 -4.14
C PHE A 258 15.54 -3.14 -3.58
N LEU A 259 16.25 -2.45 -4.46
CA LEU A 259 17.16 -1.38 -4.07
C LEU A 259 16.46 -0.01 -4.17
N PRO A 260 16.88 0.99 -3.39
CA PRO A 260 16.34 2.34 -3.52
C PRO A 260 16.41 2.85 -4.96
N ILE A 261 15.31 3.43 -5.43
CA ILE A 261 15.17 3.94 -6.80
C ILE A 261 16.04 5.21 -6.99
N LYS A 262 16.49 5.46 -8.20
CA LYS A 262 17.07 6.76 -8.56
C LYS A 262 16.01 7.86 -8.47
N PHE A 263 16.36 9.00 -7.89
CA PHE A 263 15.43 10.12 -7.73
C PHE A 263 14.78 10.57 -9.06
N ASP A 264 15.54 10.60 -10.16
CA ASP A 264 14.97 10.97 -11.48
C ASP A 264 13.82 10.07 -11.91
N LYS A 265 13.90 8.78 -11.63
CA LYS A 265 12.83 7.83 -11.90
C LYS A 265 11.59 8.10 -11.03
N LEU A 266 11.79 8.30 -9.72
CA LEU A 266 10.71 8.65 -8.79
C LEU A 266 10.04 9.97 -9.19
N ARG A 267 10.85 10.97 -9.59
CA ARG A 267 10.35 12.27 -10.07
C ARG A 267 9.42 12.11 -11.27
N LEU A 268 9.78 11.30 -12.27
CA LEU A 268 8.93 11.03 -13.43
C LEU A 268 7.55 10.48 -13.04
N LYS A 269 7.52 9.55 -12.09
CA LYS A 269 6.27 8.97 -11.57
C LYS A 269 5.39 10.02 -10.88
N LEU A 270 5.98 10.81 -9.98
CA LEU A 270 5.25 11.87 -9.24
C LEU A 270 4.77 12.99 -10.17
N GLU A 271 5.57 13.38 -11.17
CA GLU A 271 5.18 14.38 -12.16
C GLU A 271 4.04 13.88 -13.06
N ALA A 272 4.05 12.60 -13.48
CA ALA A 272 2.97 11.99 -14.24
C ALA A 272 1.66 11.96 -13.42
N ALA A 273 1.72 11.53 -12.16
CA ALA A 273 0.55 11.54 -11.28
C ALA A 273 0.01 12.98 -11.06
N ALA A 274 0.89 13.97 -10.93
CA ALA A 274 0.52 15.37 -10.82
C ALA A 274 -0.17 15.89 -12.11
N ARG A 275 0.36 15.55 -13.29
CA ARG A 275 -0.25 15.93 -14.58
C ARG A 275 -1.64 15.33 -14.75
N CYS A 276 -1.84 14.09 -14.30
CA CYS A 276 -3.12 13.39 -14.39
C CYS A 276 -4.11 13.76 -13.28
N GLY A 277 -3.72 14.64 -12.34
CA GLY A 277 -4.62 15.15 -11.29
C GLY A 277 -4.91 14.16 -10.16
N TYR A 278 -3.97 13.31 -9.82
CA TYR A 278 -4.11 12.38 -8.70
C TYR A 278 -4.30 13.11 -7.37
N ASP A 279 -5.12 12.53 -6.50
CA ASP A 279 -5.48 13.13 -5.20
C ASP A 279 -4.36 13.01 -4.18
N LYS A 280 -3.55 11.93 -4.22
CA LYS A 280 -2.49 11.62 -3.25
C LYS A 280 -1.43 10.71 -3.86
N ALA A 281 -0.19 10.89 -3.44
CA ALA A 281 0.86 9.90 -3.63
C ALA A 281 1.20 9.25 -2.28
N ILE A 282 1.14 7.94 -2.24
CA ILE A 282 1.72 7.11 -1.18
C ILE A 282 2.92 6.35 -1.77
N THR A 283 3.74 5.73 -0.93
CA THR A 283 4.90 4.96 -1.41
C THR A 283 5.00 3.61 -0.73
N PHE A 284 5.50 2.64 -1.44
CA PHE A 284 6.09 1.43 -0.91
C PHE A 284 7.60 1.50 -1.15
N GLU A 285 8.46 1.69 -0.15
CA GLU A 285 8.01 2.22 1.10
C GLU A 285 9.16 3.07 1.69
N PHE A 286 8.87 3.91 2.64
CA PHE A 286 9.82 4.89 3.16
C PHE A 286 10.97 4.26 3.95
N SER A 287 10.66 3.39 4.91
CA SER A 287 11.60 2.93 5.94
C SER A 287 12.81 2.18 5.36
N HIS A 288 12.60 1.33 4.33
CA HIS A 288 13.68 0.59 3.66
C HIS A 288 14.34 1.39 2.53
N PHE A 289 13.54 2.13 1.73
CA PHE A 289 14.03 2.63 0.44
C PHE A 289 14.23 4.14 0.39
N MET A 290 13.81 4.88 1.43
CA MET A 290 13.92 6.34 1.45
C MET A 290 14.37 6.90 2.81
N SER A 291 14.36 6.13 3.89
CA SER A 291 14.76 6.60 5.21
C SER A 291 16.26 6.85 5.31
N PRO A 292 16.68 7.95 5.98
CA PRO A 292 18.09 8.20 6.29
C PRO A 292 18.76 7.12 7.15
N GLN A 293 17.98 6.36 7.92
CA GLN A 293 18.49 5.28 8.78
C GLN A 293 18.32 3.88 8.20
N SER A 294 17.88 3.78 6.93
CA SER A 294 17.78 2.50 6.25
C SER A 294 19.12 1.76 6.18
N ALA A 295 19.06 0.43 6.12
CA ALA A 295 20.23 -0.41 5.81
C ALA A 295 20.84 -0.11 4.43
N TYR A 296 20.08 0.52 3.53
CA TYR A 296 20.55 0.94 2.21
C TYR A 296 21.02 2.41 2.23
N LEU A 297 22.31 2.63 2.11
CA LEU A 297 22.89 4.00 2.08
C LEU A 297 22.22 4.91 1.04
N GLN A 298 21.83 4.34 -0.12
CA GLN A 298 21.16 5.07 -1.20
C GLN A 298 19.80 5.65 -0.77
N ALA A 299 19.13 5.06 0.22
CA ALA A 299 17.85 5.54 0.73
C ALA A 299 17.97 6.94 1.33
N GLY A 300 19.01 7.19 2.15
CA GLY A 300 19.29 8.52 2.70
C GLY A 300 19.59 9.55 1.60
N HIS A 301 20.33 9.16 0.55
CA HIS A 301 20.57 10.03 -0.59
C HIS A 301 19.28 10.31 -1.39
N LEU A 302 18.37 9.33 -1.51
CA LEU A 302 17.05 9.54 -2.11
C LEU A 302 16.23 10.55 -1.31
N TYR A 303 16.25 10.44 0.02
CA TYR A 303 15.60 11.39 0.93
C TYR A 303 16.11 12.82 0.71
N ASP A 304 17.42 13.00 0.64
CA ASP A 304 18.04 14.32 0.42
C ASP A 304 17.64 14.90 -0.94
N ARG A 305 17.73 14.10 -2.03
CA ARG A 305 17.32 14.56 -3.37
C ARG A 305 15.84 14.92 -3.43
N TYR A 306 14.99 14.17 -2.74
CA TYR A 306 13.58 14.48 -2.61
C TYR A 306 13.34 15.83 -1.93
N LYS A 307 14.00 16.08 -0.80
CA LYS A 307 13.93 17.35 -0.09
C LYS A 307 14.39 18.53 -0.94
N GLU A 308 15.52 18.40 -1.60
CA GLU A 308 16.05 19.43 -2.50
C GLU A 308 15.05 19.78 -3.61
N TYR A 309 14.46 18.78 -4.24
CA TYR A 309 13.50 18.99 -5.33
C TYR A 309 12.24 19.70 -4.87
N PHE A 310 11.72 19.37 -3.69
CA PHE A 310 10.53 19.98 -3.14
C PHE A 310 10.78 21.25 -2.33
N GLY A 311 12.03 21.58 -2.01
CA GLY A 311 12.41 22.76 -1.23
C GLY A 311 11.96 22.68 0.24
N ILE A 312 12.17 21.52 0.87
CA ILE A 312 11.76 21.22 2.27
C ILE A 312 12.93 20.71 3.09
#